data_beb67494c212dea5d21b6b9952deadb0
#
_entry.id   beb67494c212dea5d21b6b9952deadb0
#
_cell.length_a   1.000
_cell.length_b   1.000
_cell.length_c   1.000
_cell.angle_alpha   90.00
_cell.angle_beta   90.00
_cell.angle_gamma   90.00
#
_symmetry.space_group_name_H-M   'P 1'
#
loop_
_entity.id
_entity.type
_entity.pdbx_description
1 polymer ?
#
loop_
_entity_poly.entity_id
_entity_poly.type
_entity_poly.pdbx_seq_one_letter_code
_entity_poly.pdbx_strand_id
1 'polypeptide(L)' 'MAWTDERIALLKQYWEEGRSASQIAELLGEGLSRNAVIGKAHRLGLASRPS' A
#
# COMPACT_ATOMS: atom_id res chain seq x y z
N MET A 1 -12.26 5.01 2.75
CA MET A 1 -11.76 3.75 3.31
C MET A 1 -10.92 4.01 4.55
N ALA A 2 -11.07 3.19 5.56
CA ALA A 2 -10.26 3.32 6.77
C ALA A 2 -9.02 2.42 6.71
N TRP A 3 -7.91 2.92 7.21
CA TRP A 3 -6.68 2.15 7.31
C TRP A 3 -6.65 1.39 8.63
N THR A 4 -7.22 0.19 8.62
CA THR A 4 -7.21 -0.68 9.80
C THR A 4 -5.84 -1.35 9.94
N ASP A 5 -5.58 -1.90 11.12
CA ASP A 5 -4.32 -2.62 11.36
C ASP A 5 -4.11 -3.75 10.36
N GLU A 6 -5.19 -4.45 10.02
CA GLU A 6 -5.14 -5.53 9.05
C GLU A 6 -4.73 -5.03 7.68
N ARG A 7 -5.31 -3.91 7.24
CA ARG A 7 -4.98 -3.34 5.94
C ARG A 7 -3.57 -2.81 5.90
N ILE A 8 -3.12 -2.22 7.00
CA ILE A 8 -1.74 -1.74 7.11
C ILE A 8 -0.77 -2.93 6.99
N ALA A 9 -1.07 -4.03 7.66
CA ALA A 9 -0.24 -5.23 7.59
C ALA A 9 -0.17 -5.77 6.16
N LEU A 10 -1.30 -5.80 5.46
CA LEU A 10 -1.34 -6.25 4.06
C LEU A 10 -0.55 -5.32 3.16
N LEU A 11 -0.66 -4.01 3.38
CA LEU A 11 0.13 -3.04 2.59
C LEU A 11 1.61 -3.30 2.75
N LYS A 12 2.07 -3.49 3.98
CA LYS A 12 3.49 -3.76 4.24
C LYS A 12 3.94 -5.05 3.57
N GLN A 13 3.12 -6.08 3.66
CA GLN A 13 3.44 -7.37 3.04
C GLN A 13 3.57 -7.25 1.53
N TYR A 14 2.57 -6.65 0.89
CA TYR A 14 2.59 -6.49 -0.57
C TYR A 14 3.74 -5.58 -1.02
N TRP A 15 4.03 -4.55 -0.24
CA TRP A 15 5.13 -3.65 -0.52
C TRP A 15 6.46 -4.41 -0.55
N GLU A 16 6.68 -5.27 0.43
CA GLU A 16 7.89 -6.09 0.52
C GLU A 16 7.98 -7.13 -0.59
N GLU A 17 6.83 -7.61 -1.06
CA GLU A 17 6.78 -8.54 -2.18
C GLU A 17 7.13 -7.89 -3.52
N GLY A 18 7.25 -6.58 -3.55
CA GLY A 18 7.56 -5.87 -4.77
C GLY A 18 6.37 -5.54 -5.64
N ARG A 19 5.17 -5.63 -5.15
CA ARG A 19 3.96 -5.29 -5.90
C ARG A 19 3.88 -3.79 -6.11
N SER A 20 3.37 -3.37 -7.25
CA SER A 20 3.22 -1.95 -7.55
C SER A 20 2.11 -1.35 -6.68
N ALA A 21 2.16 -0.02 -6.50
CA ALA A 21 1.11 0.67 -5.76
C ALA A 21 -0.26 0.48 -6.39
N SER A 22 -0.32 0.42 -7.71
CA SER A 22 -1.57 0.15 -8.43
C SER A 22 -2.10 -1.24 -8.10
N GLN A 23 -1.23 -2.24 -8.09
CA GLN A 23 -1.62 -3.61 -7.75
C GLN A 23 -2.11 -3.69 -6.31
N ILE A 24 -1.41 -3.04 -5.40
CA ILE A 24 -1.79 -3.03 -3.99
C ILE A 24 -3.17 -2.38 -3.82
N ALA A 25 -3.42 -1.28 -4.52
CA ALA A 25 -4.70 -0.61 -4.48
C ALA A 25 -5.83 -1.55 -4.94
N GLU A 26 -5.60 -2.30 -5.99
CA GLU A 26 -6.58 -3.27 -6.49
C GLU A 26 -6.80 -4.40 -5.49
N LEU A 27 -5.73 -4.92 -4.90
CA LEU A 27 -5.81 -6.03 -3.97
C LEU A 27 -6.54 -5.63 -2.68
N LEU A 28 -6.31 -4.43 -2.20
CA LEU A 28 -7.00 -3.93 -1.01
C LEU A 28 -8.44 -3.51 -1.31
N GLY A 29 -8.71 -3.02 -2.52
CA GLY A 29 -10.05 -2.69 -2.96
C GLY A 29 -10.64 -1.46 -2.30
N GLU A 30 -11.96 -1.41 -2.23
CA GLU A 30 -12.72 -0.35 -1.56
C GLU A 30 -12.45 1.06 -2.09
N GLY A 31 -12.21 1.18 -3.39
CA GLY A 31 -12.00 2.48 -4.00
C GLY A 31 -10.65 3.11 -3.69
N LEU A 32 -9.73 2.33 -3.15
CA LEU A 32 -8.39 2.81 -2.82
C LEU A 32 -7.64 3.18 -4.10
N SER A 33 -7.03 4.36 -4.10
CA SER A 33 -6.26 4.81 -5.25
C SER A 33 -4.77 4.50 -5.07
N ARG A 34 -4.06 4.47 -6.20
CA ARG A 34 -2.61 4.33 -6.20
C ARG A 34 -1.94 5.39 -5.33
N ASN A 35 -2.42 6.64 -5.41
CA ASN A 35 -1.85 7.74 -4.64
C ASN A 35 -2.07 7.53 -3.13
N ALA A 36 -3.20 7.00 -2.75
CA ALA A 36 -3.48 6.71 -1.35
C ALA A 36 -2.51 5.65 -0.80
N VAL A 37 -2.20 4.64 -1.60
CA VAL A 37 -1.23 3.60 -1.21
C VAL A 37 0.16 4.22 -1.03
N ILE A 38 0.59 5.04 -1.97
CA ILE A 38 1.90 5.69 -1.92
C ILE A 38 2.00 6.60 -0.69
N GLY A 39 0.96 7.41 -0.45
CA GLY A 39 0.92 8.31 0.69
C GLY A 39 0.99 7.56 2.01
N LYS A 40 0.26 6.45 2.12
CA LYS A 40 0.28 5.65 3.34
C LYS A 40 1.63 4.98 3.55
N ALA A 41 2.24 4.47 2.48
CA ALA A 41 3.56 3.85 2.57
C ALA A 41 4.60 4.86 3.07
N HIS A 42 4.53 6.10 2.61
CA HIS A 42 5.41 7.16 3.08
C HIS A 42 5.22 7.41 4.58
N ARG A 43 3.97 7.45 5.04
CA ARG A 43 3.67 7.66 6.45
C ARG A 43 4.18 6.53 7.33
N LEU A 44 4.14 5.31 6.81
CA LEU A 44 4.63 4.14 7.53
C LEU A 44 6.14 4.02 7.50
N GLY A 45 6.81 4.88 6.74
CA GLY A 45 8.26 4.84 6.64
C GLY A 45 8.78 3.71 5.77
N LEU A 46 7.94 3.20 4.87
CA LEU A 46 8.37 2.14 3.97
C LEU A 46 9.34 2.73 2.94
N ALA A 47 10.40 1.98 2.65
CA ALA A 47 11.42 2.45 1.74
C ALA A 47 10.87 2.58 0.32
N SER A 48 11.37 3.59 -0.42
CA SER A 48 11.07 3.70 -1.82
C SER A 48 11.63 2.48 -2.55
N ARG A 49 10.85 1.93 -3.44
CA ARG A 49 11.29 0.79 -4.22
C ARG A 49 12.02 1.26 -5.47
N PRO A 50 13.08 0.55 -5.86
CA PRO A 50 13.68 0.83 -7.14
C PRO A 50 12.66 0.52 -8.23
N SER A 51 12.52 1.43 -9.16
CA SER A 51 11.56 1.26 -10.25
C SER A 51 12.09 0.28 -11.29
#